data_1a7bd09de8d3357f29de95c44d9feded
#
_entry.id   1a7bd09de8d3357f29de95c44d9feded
#
_cell.length_a   1.000
_cell.length_b   1.000
_cell.length_c   1.000
_cell.angle_alpha   90.00
_cell.angle_beta   90.00
_cell.angle_gamma   90.00
#
_symmetry.space_group_name_H-M   'P 1'
#
loop_
_entity.id
_entity.type
_entity.pdbx_description
1 polymer ?
#
loop_
_entity_poly.entity_id
_entity_poly.type
_entity_poly.pdbx_seq_one_letter_code
_entity_poly.pdbx_strand_id
1 'polypeptide(L)'
;MLPSLLSSASSYVTFILITGLDNELPFDVRTDLVRVGFGSRELLGAVLVGALCGFVAVGFSRVLKKAKEIQKVRPWWVLGLFGGAVAAALVVLCDLVFAAPLSLGPTAEGRLLTWVLNPNESLWLLGLLLVVRVCATSTVIAAGGVGGVFIPLAVFGLIIGRIVGGWVDVGAESLAFFPFIGVAAFLAAGYRTPLTAVMFVAESTGAPSFVVPGLIAVAVSQVVVGNSSVSGFQRDTRTGHLERRFLMPVTSVMQSKFNLVGPDESVSEFVWGVAFPRKQFEALVAGEDRKFLGIIRVADAGEVDREKWSSLRCADLMIKDLEPARLSWTVREVSAAMEQTDLDTYPVVDTGGRIIGLVTEQAIVNVVELLDETRGN
;
A
#
# COMPACT_ATOMS: atom_id res chain seq x y z
N MET A 1 7.82 1.78 -9.10
CA MET A 1 7.81 0.30 -9.19
C MET A 1 8.84 -0.24 -10.19
N LEU A 2 8.94 0.29 -11.42
CA LEU A 2 9.88 -0.23 -12.43
C LEU A 2 11.36 -0.25 -11.96
N PRO A 3 11.93 0.80 -11.34
CA PRO A 3 13.31 0.78 -10.87
C PRO A 3 13.60 -0.29 -9.81
N SER A 4 12.67 -0.53 -8.89
CA SER A 4 12.83 -1.56 -7.86
C SER A 4 12.79 -2.98 -8.43
N LEU A 5 11.95 -3.24 -9.44
CA LEU A 5 11.91 -4.51 -10.15
C LEU A 5 13.20 -4.77 -10.93
N LEU A 6 13.69 -3.77 -11.65
CA LEU A 6 14.97 -3.87 -12.39
C LEU A 6 16.15 -4.08 -11.43
N SER A 7 16.19 -3.37 -10.30
CA SER A 7 17.23 -3.54 -9.27
C SER A 7 17.18 -4.95 -8.67
N SER A 8 16.01 -5.46 -8.34
CA SER A 8 15.85 -6.81 -7.80
C SER A 8 16.28 -7.88 -8.82
N ALA A 9 15.83 -7.75 -10.07
CA ALA A 9 16.19 -8.70 -11.11
C ALA A 9 17.71 -8.68 -11.42
N SER A 10 18.33 -7.50 -11.52
CA SER A 10 19.77 -7.39 -11.76
C SER A 10 20.58 -7.92 -10.58
N SER A 11 20.15 -7.69 -9.34
CA SER A 11 20.79 -8.24 -8.13
C SER A 11 20.76 -9.77 -8.12
N TYR A 12 19.61 -10.34 -8.45
CA TYR A 12 19.44 -11.80 -8.52
C TYR A 12 20.32 -12.44 -9.60
N VAL A 13 20.31 -11.88 -10.81
CA VAL A 13 21.18 -12.34 -11.90
C VAL A 13 22.67 -12.25 -11.52
N THR A 14 23.07 -11.13 -10.92
CA THR A 14 24.46 -10.93 -10.47
C THR A 14 24.85 -11.95 -9.40
N PHE A 15 23.95 -12.22 -8.45
CA PHE A 15 24.18 -13.23 -7.41
C PHE A 15 24.42 -14.62 -8.01
N ILE A 16 23.55 -15.07 -8.92
CA ILE A 16 23.72 -16.38 -9.58
C ILE A 16 25.04 -16.44 -10.38
N LEU A 17 25.38 -15.38 -11.12
CA LEU A 17 26.61 -15.34 -11.92
C LEU A 17 27.88 -15.40 -11.08
N ILE A 18 27.88 -14.80 -9.88
CA ILE A 18 29.05 -14.77 -8.98
C ILE A 18 29.15 -16.05 -8.15
N THR A 19 28.04 -16.57 -7.64
CA THR A 19 28.05 -17.70 -6.70
C THR A 19 27.98 -19.05 -7.39
N GLY A 20 27.48 -19.11 -8.63
CA GLY A 20 27.23 -20.37 -9.33
C GLY A 20 26.14 -21.23 -8.67
N LEU A 21 25.40 -20.68 -7.71
CA LEU A 21 24.33 -21.37 -7.00
C LEU A 21 23.07 -21.34 -7.87
N ASP A 22 22.77 -22.45 -8.48
CA ASP A 22 21.49 -22.67 -9.14
C ASP A 22 20.42 -22.91 -8.05
N ASN A 23 19.51 -21.94 -7.91
CA ASN A 23 18.21 -22.07 -7.21
C ASN A 23 18.19 -22.84 -5.89
N GLU A 24 19.06 -22.55 -4.94
CA GLU A 24 18.81 -22.97 -3.56
C GLU A 24 17.63 -22.15 -3.04
N LEU A 25 16.48 -22.82 -2.91
CA LEU A 25 15.28 -22.22 -2.34
C LEU A 25 15.56 -21.81 -0.89
N PRO A 26 15.14 -20.62 -0.45
CA PRO A 26 15.33 -20.16 0.94
C PRO A 26 14.80 -21.13 2.00
N PHE A 27 13.79 -21.92 1.61
CA PHE A 27 13.23 -23.00 2.40
C PHE A 27 13.30 -24.28 1.57
N ASP A 28 14.34 -25.09 1.79
CA ASP A 28 14.42 -26.43 1.18
C ASP A 28 13.39 -27.34 1.87
N VAL A 29 12.15 -27.22 1.42
CA VAL A 29 11.07 -28.11 1.83
C VAL A 29 11.06 -29.26 0.83
N ARG A 30 11.37 -30.46 1.30
CA ARG A 30 11.20 -31.68 0.48
C ARG A 30 9.79 -31.70 -0.07
N THR A 31 9.65 -31.48 -1.37
CA THR A 31 8.38 -31.40 -2.09
C THR A 31 7.52 -32.66 -1.93
N ASP A 32 8.15 -33.77 -1.52
CA ASP A 32 7.48 -35.05 -1.23
C ASP A 32 6.54 -34.95 -0.03
N LEU A 33 6.78 -34.00 0.89
CA LEU A 33 5.96 -33.79 2.10
C LEU A 33 4.73 -32.91 1.88
N VAL A 34 4.47 -32.49 0.64
CA VAL A 34 3.42 -31.48 0.33
C VAL A 34 2.36 -32.02 -0.64
N ARG A 35 2.21 -33.31 -0.79
CA ARG A 35 1.06 -33.89 -1.48
C ARG A 35 -0.17 -33.88 -0.58
N VAL A 36 -0.72 -32.69 -0.35
CA VAL A 36 -1.95 -32.54 0.42
C VAL A 36 -3.14 -32.55 -0.53
N GLY A 37 -3.98 -33.58 -0.37
CA GLY A 37 -5.33 -33.54 -0.95
C GLY A 37 -6.13 -32.41 -0.27
N PHE A 38 -6.86 -31.63 -1.05
CA PHE A 38 -7.70 -30.55 -0.54
C PHE A 38 -8.96 -31.14 0.10
N GLY A 39 -8.92 -31.34 1.42
CA GLY A 39 -10.05 -31.80 2.20
C GLY A 39 -10.69 -30.67 3.06
N SER A 40 -11.80 -31.00 3.68
CA SER A 40 -12.49 -30.07 4.59
C SER A 40 -11.65 -29.71 5.83
N ARG A 41 -10.77 -30.59 6.25
CA ARG A 41 -9.87 -30.37 7.40
C ARG A 41 -8.80 -29.31 7.08
N GLU A 42 -8.19 -29.42 5.91
CA GLU A 42 -7.17 -28.47 5.44
C GLU A 42 -7.77 -27.08 5.25
N LEU A 43 -9.02 -27.03 4.75
CA LEU A 43 -9.74 -25.79 4.59
C LEU A 43 -10.03 -25.10 5.94
N LEU A 44 -10.57 -25.86 6.90
CA LEU A 44 -10.80 -25.36 8.26
C LEU A 44 -9.50 -24.94 8.94
N GLY A 45 -8.44 -25.73 8.77
CA GLY A 45 -7.10 -25.40 9.30
C GLY A 45 -6.55 -24.09 8.70
N ALA A 46 -6.71 -23.87 7.39
CA ALA A 46 -6.29 -22.62 6.75
C ALA A 46 -7.06 -21.40 7.31
N VAL A 47 -8.37 -21.53 7.54
CA VAL A 47 -9.18 -20.48 8.18
C VAL A 47 -8.70 -20.20 9.60
N LEU A 48 -8.43 -21.24 10.40
CA LEU A 48 -7.92 -21.09 11.77
C LEU A 48 -6.54 -20.45 11.81
N VAL A 49 -5.63 -20.85 10.91
CA VAL A 49 -4.31 -20.23 10.76
C VAL A 49 -4.46 -18.74 10.45
N GLY A 50 -5.32 -18.40 9.48
CA GLY A 50 -5.56 -17.02 9.10
C GLY A 50 -6.10 -16.19 10.26
N ALA A 51 -7.08 -16.69 10.99
CA ALA A 51 -7.66 -16.01 12.14
C ALA A 51 -6.62 -15.77 13.25
N LEU A 52 -5.88 -16.81 13.65
CA LEU A 52 -4.85 -16.70 14.70
C LEU A 52 -3.72 -15.77 14.29
N CYS A 53 -3.22 -15.89 13.05
CA CYS A 53 -2.21 -14.97 12.51
C CYS A 53 -2.70 -13.53 12.55
N GLY A 54 -3.95 -13.27 12.16
CA GLY A 54 -4.55 -11.94 12.23
C GLY A 54 -4.60 -11.40 13.67
N PHE A 55 -5.09 -12.17 14.63
CA PHE A 55 -5.15 -11.75 16.03
C PHE A 55 -3.78 -11.46 16.63
N VAL A 56 -2.80 -12.35 16.41
CA VAL A 56 -1.44 -12.16 16.92
C VAL A 56 -0.76 -10.97 16.24
N ALA A 57 -1.00 -10.76 14.95
CA ALA A 57 -0.47 -9.61 14.21
C ALA A 57 -1.03 -8.28 14.74
N VAL A 58 -2.31 -8.20 15.09
CA VAL A 58 -2.91 -7.04 15.76
C VAL A 58 -2.25 -6.78 17.12
N GLY A 59 -2.06 -7.82 17.92
CA GLY A 59 -1.35 -7.73 19.21
C GLY A 59 0.09 -7.23 19.03
N PHE A 60 0.84 -7.85 18.12
CA PHE A 60 2.21 -7.47 17.82
C PHE A 60 2.34 -6.04 17.30
N SER A 61 1.43 -5.60 16.42
CA SER A 61 1.45 -4.23 15.91
C SER A 61 1.26 -3.18 17.02
N ARG A 62 0.42 -3.47 18.03
CA ARG A 62 0.24 -2.60 19.20
C ARG A 62 1.49 -2.56 20.08
N VAL A 63 2.08 -3.72 20.34
CA VAL A 63 3.35 -3.82 21.10
C VAL A 63 4.46 -3.05 20.38
N LEU A 64 4.56 -3.18 19.08
CA LEU A 64 5.55 -2.49 18.27
C LEU A 64 5.37 -0.96 18.27
N LYS A 65 4.13 -0.47 18.22
CA LYS A 65 3.83 0.96 18.34
C LYS A 65 4.32 1.49 19.70
N LYS A 66 4.00 0.81 20.79
CA LYS A 66 4.49 1.18 22.15
C LYS A 66 6.02 1.13 22.25
N ALA A 67 6.65 0.11 21.66
CA ALA A 67 8.11 -0.01 21.63
C ALA A 67 8.77 1.20 20.94
N LYS A 68 8.23 1.65 19.81
CA LYS A 68 8.70 2.85 19.12
C LYS A 68 8.44 4.15 19.88
N GLU A 69 7.39 4.23 20.68
CA GLU A 69 7.13 5.39 21.57
C GLU A 69 8.18 5.47 22.69
N ILE A 70 8.55 4.34 23.30
CA ILE A 70 9.60 4.28 24.33
C ILE A 70 10.93 4.75 23.76
N GLN A 71 11.25 4.38 22.52
CA GLN A 71 12.47 4.81 21.83
C GLN A 71 12.59 6.34 21.73
N LYS A 72 11.46 7.07 21.58
CA LYS A 72 11.48 8.53 21.46
C LYS A 72 11.76 9.27 22.76
N VAL A 73 11.49 8.63 23.91
CA VAL A 73 11.50 9.31 25.23
C VAL A 73 12.80 9.08 26.01
N ARG A 74 13.51 7.98 25.74
CA ARG A 74 14.70 7.57 26.51
C ARG A 74 15.99 7.79 25.73
N PRO A 75 17.13 8.07 26.40
CA PRO A 75 18.44 8.18 25.75
C PRO A 75 18.81 6.87 25.05
N TRP A 76 19.32 6.97 23.84
CA TRP A 76 19.64 5.83 22.98
C TRP A 76 20.61 4.81 23.61
N TRP A 77 21.60 5.28 24.37
CA TRP A 77 22.60 4.42 25.02
C TRP A 77 22.01 3.59 26.18
N VAL A 78 21.06 4.15 26.94
CA VAL A 78 20.35 3.41 28.00
C VAL A 78 19.49 2.32 27.39
N LEU A 79 18.75 2.66 26.33
CA LEU A 79 17.91 1.70 25.61
C LEU A 79 18.76 0.59 24.97
N GLY A 80 19.91 0.94 24.37
CA GLY A 80 20.82 -0.02 23.74
C GLY A 80 21.41 -1.02 24.75
N LEU A 81 21.91 -0.53 25.90
CA LEU A 81 22.45 -1.38 26.96
C LEU A 81 21.38 -2.30 27.58
N PHE A 82 20.24 -1.72 27.96
CA PHE A 82 19.15 -2.48 28.56
C PHE A 82 18.54 -3.49 27.57
N GLY A 83 18.26 -3.05 26.35
CA GLY A 83 17.71 -3.91 25.32
C GLY A 83 18.67 -5.02 24.88
N GLY A 84 19.97 -4.72 24.81
CA GLY A 84 21.02 -5.72 24.52
C GLY A 84 21.11 -6.75 25.65
N ALA A 85 21.08 -6.33 26.91
CA ALA A 85 21.09 -7.23 28.05
C ALA A 85 19.85 -8.15 28.09
N VAL A 86 18.66 -7.59 27.84
CA VAL A 86 17.41 -8.37 27.79
C VAL A 86 17.43 -9.33 26.62
N ALA A 87 17.90 -8.91 25.45
CA ALA A 87 18.01 -9.78 24.27
C ALA A 87 18.98 -10.94 24.53
N ALA A 88 20.15 -10.67 25.14
CA ALA A 88 21.11 -11.70 25.53
C ALA A 88 20.54 -12.70 26.56
N ALA A 89 19.81 -12.18 27.56
CA ALA A 89 19.15 -13.03 28.55
C ALA A 89 18.08 -13.92 27.91
N LEU A 90 17.32 -13.41 26.94
CA LEU A 90 16.31 -14.20 26.20
C LEU A 90 16.97 -15.28 25.34
N VAL A 91 18.12 -15.00 24.71
CA VAL A 91 18.87 -16.02 23.96
C VAL A 91 19.33 -17.14 24.89
N VAL A 92 19.96 -16.81 26.04
CA VAL A 92 20.38 -17.80 27.02
C VAL A 92 19.20 -18.61 27.58
N LEU A 93 18.09 -17.95 27.84
CA LEU A 93 16.86 -18.61 28.29
C LEU A 93 16.33 -19.60 27.23
N CYS A 94 16.35 -19.20 25.94
CA CYS A 94 15.98 -20.10 24.85
C CYS A 94 16.89 -21.33 24.81
N ASP A 95 18.17 -21.16 24.90
CA ASP A 95 19.13 -22.29 24.89
C ASP A 95 18.90 -23.23 26.06
N LEU A 96 18.61 -22.70 27.25
CA LEU A 96 18.37 -23.51 28.46
C LEU A 96 17.01 -24.24 28.42
N VAL A 97 15.95 -23.58 27.93
CA VAL A 97 14.59 -24.14 27.95
C VAL A 97 14.34 -25.09 26.79
N PHE A 98 14.84 -24.76 25.60
CA PHE A 98 14.54 -25.52 24.39
C PHE A 98 15.65 -26.52 24.03
N ALA A 99 16.77 -26.58 24.79
CA ALA A 99 17.91 -27.41 24.54
C ALA A 99 18.43 -27.39 23.08
N ALA A 100 18.11 -26.33 22.37
CA ALA A 100 18.47 -26.10 20.98
C ALA A 100 18.88 -24.63 20.81
N PRO A 101 19.96 -24.36 20.07
CA PRO A 101 20.35 -23.01 19.77
C PRO A 101 19.34 -22.36 18.83
N LEU A 102 18.19 -21.95 19.39
CA LEU A 102 17.15 -21.15 18.72
C LEU A 102 17.61 -19.70 18.65
N SER A 103 18.91 -19.51 18.36
CA SER A 103 19.51 -18.20 18.32
C SER A 103 18.74 -17.30 17.29
N LEU A 104 18.67 -16.01 17.61
CA LEU A 104 18.01 -14.99 16.81
C LEU A 104 18.84 -14.58 15.56
N GLY A 105 19.86 -15.35 15.19
CA GLY A 105 20.76 -15.05 14.09
C GLY A 105 20.40 -15.75 12.78
N PRO A 106 20.89 -15.25 11.64
CA PRO A 106 20.56 -15.77 10.31
C PRO A 106 20.96 -17.25 10.10
N THR A 107 21.99 -17.74 10.77
CA THR A 107 22.41 -19.16 10.72
C THR A 107 21.50 -20.09 11.53
N ALA A 108 20.61 -19.54 12.35
CA ALA A 108 19.70 -20.33 13.19
C ALA A 108 18.38 -20.64 12.51
N GLU A 109 18.07 -20.02 11.39
CA GLU A 109 16.77 -20.17 10.71
C GLU A 109 16.54 -21.59 10.23
N GLY A 110 17.56 -22.24 9.65
CA GLY A 110 17.47 -23.64 9.25
C GLY A 110 17.26 -24.59 10.44
N ARG A 111 17.90 -24.35 11.57
CA ARG A 111 17.71 -25.14 12.78
C ARG A 111 16.35 -24.91 13.42
N LEU A 112 15.87 -23.67 13.42
CA LEU A 112 14.54 -23.33 13.89
C LEU A 112 13.47 -24.01 13.04
N LEU A 113 13.60 -23.98 11.72
CA LEU A 113 12.68 -24.66 10.81
C LEU A 113 12.61 -26.15 11.11
N THR A 114 13.79 -26.81 11.19
CA THR A 114 13.88 -28.23 11.51
C THR A 114 13.25 -28.55 12.87
N TRP A 115 13.50 -27.71 13.90
CA TRP A 115 12.91 -27.89 15.23
C TRP A 115 11.38 -27.68 15.21
N VAL A 116 10.87 -26.64 14.58
CA VAL A 116 9.43 -26.36 14.49
C VAL A 116 8.70 -27.48 13.73
N LEU A 117 9.31 -28.03 12.69
CA LEU A 117 8.76 -29.12 11.90
C LEU A 117 8.93 -30.49 12.52
N ASN A 118 9.62 -30.62 13.67
CA ASN A 118 9.73 -31.88 14.37
C ASN A 118 8.36 -32.33 14.94
N PRO A 119 7.84 -33.51 14.58
CA PRO A 119 6.54 -33.98 15.04
C PRO A 119 6.49 -34.22 16.56
N ASN A 120 7.64 -34.50 17.18
CA ASN A 120 7.72 -34.84 18.60
C ASN A 120 7.74 -33.61 19.52
N GLU A 121 7.85 -32.39 18.97
CA GLU A 121 7.89 -31.18 19.79
C GLU A 121 6.50 -30.83 20.33
N SER A 122 6.47 -30.44 21.61
CA SER A 122 5.23 -30.11 22.29
C SER A 122 4.63 -28.79 21.77
N LEU A 123 3.34 -28.77 21.50
CA LEU A 123 2.60 -27.57 21.10
C LEU A 123 2.69 -26.43 22.14
N TRP A 124 2.84 -26.78 23.42
CA TRP A 124 3.06 -25.81 24.49
C TRP A 124 4.41 -25.08 24.34
N LEU A 125 5.48 -25.83 24.03
CA LEU A 125 6.81 -25.25 23.80
C LEU A 125 6.79 -24.31 22.58
N LEU A 126 6.05 -24.64 21.53
CA LEU A 126 5.87 -23.77 20.37
C LEU A 126 5.16 -22.47 20.76
N GLY A 127 4.13 -22.55 21.61
CA GLY A 127 3.45 -21.34 22.14
C GLY A 127 4.38 -20.47 22.98
N LEU A 128 5.20 -21.09 23.85
CA LEU A 128 6.21 -20.39 24.63
C LEU A 128 7.27 -19.74 23.75
N LEU A 129 7.75 -20.43 22.74
CA LEU A 129 8.71 -19.90 21.76
C LEU A 129 8.13 -18.69 21.03
N LEU A 130 6.86 -18.71 20.61
CA LEU A 130 6.18 -17.57 19.99
C LEU A 130 6.23 -16.34 20.89
N VAL A 131 5.87 -16.49 22.18
CA VAL A 131 5.89 -15.39 23.14
C VAL A 131 7.29 -14.83 23.32
N VAL A 132 8.29 -15.68 23.52
CA VAL A 132 9.70 -15.28 23.69
C VAL A 132 10.18 -14.53 22.45
N ARG A 133 9.87 -15.02 21.26
CA ARG A 133 10.25 -14.37 19.99
C ARG A 133 9.58 -13.00 19.81
N VAL A 134 8.30 -12.86 20.13
CA VAL A 134 7.59 -11.57 20.12
C VAL A 134 8.24 -10.60 21.09
N CYS A 135 8.55 -11.04 22.31
CA CYS A 135 9.23 -10.21 23.32
C CYS A 135 10.63 -9.80 22.87
N ALA A 136 11.43 -10.73 22.34
CA ALA A 136 12.79 -10.46 21.86
C ALA A 136 12.79 -9.42 20.73
N THR A 137 11.95 -9.61 19.72
CA THR A 137 11.81 -8.68 18.58
C THR A 137 11.37 -7.29 19.05
N SER A 138 10.38 -7.24 19.93
CA SER A 138 9.85 -5.97 20.47
C SER A 138 10.90 -5.23 21.29
N THR A 139 11.70 -5.95 22.09
CA THR A 139 12.76 -5.38 22.92
C THR A 139 13.89 -4.79 22.06
N VAL A 140 14.34 -5.52 21.03
CA VAL A 140 15.37 -5.02 20.10
C VAL A 140 14.92 -3.75 19.41
N ILE A 141 13.66 -3.68 18.96
CA ILE A 141 13.10 -2.49 18.32
C ILE A 141 12.95 -1.34 19.33
N ALA A 142 12.49 -1.60 20.56
CA ALA A 142 12.41 -0.59 21.62
C ALA A 142 13.79 -0.04 22.01
N ALA A 143 14.83 -0.88 21.89
CA ALA A 143 16.22 -0.49 22.13
C ALA A 143 16.84 0.38 21.01
N GLY A 144 16.10 0.62 19.94
CA GLY A 144 16.61 1.39 18.80
C GLY A 144 17.30 0.54 17.74
N GLY A 145 17.16 -0.78 17.80
CA GLY A 145 17.68 -1.67 16.77
C GLY A 145 17.06 -1.38 15.41
N VAL A 146 17.90 -1.14 14.42
CA VAL A 146 17.50 -0.92 13.04
C VAL A 146 17.57 -2.23 12.29
N GLY A 147 16.44 -2.71 11.78
CA GLY A 147 16.40 -3.96 11.02
C GLY A 147 15.00 -4.24 10.44
N GLY A 148 14.95 -5.20 9.52
CA GLY A 148 13.70 -5.67 8.94
C GLY A 148 12.98 -6.60 9.92
N VAL A 149 11.65 -6.48 9.97
CA VAL A 149 10.79 -7.39 10.74
C VAL A 149 10.25 -8.55 9.91
N PHE A 150 10.70 -8.69 8.67
CA PHE A 150 10.20 -9.71 7.75
C PHE A 150 10.41 -11.13 8.30
N ILE A 151 11.64 -11.45 8.67
CA ILE A 151 11.97 -12.77 9.22
C ILE A 151 11.24 -13.07 10.54
N PRO A 152 11.20 -12.16 11.52
CA PRO A 152 10.37 -12.36 12.71
C PRO A 152 8.89 -12.66 12.38
N LEU A 153 8.28 -11.94 11.44
CA LEU A 153 6.90 -12.17 11.05
C LEU A 153 6.71 -13.54 10.40
N ALA A 154 7.63 -13.94 9.52
CA ALA A 154 7.62 -15.26 8.90
C ALA A 154 7.69 -16.38 9.96
N VAL A 155 8.59 -16.23 10.94
CA VAL A 155 8.74 -17.18 12.05
C VAL A 155 7.47 -17.24 12.93
N PHE A 156 6.84 -16.11 13.22
CA PHE A 156 5.59 -16.12 13.98
C PHE A 156 4.50 -16.89 13.24
N GLY A 157 4.37 -16.65 11.92
CA GLY A 157 3.43 -17.39 11.08
C GLY A 157 3.74 -18.89 11.04
N LEU A 158 5.03 -19.25 10.90
CA LEU A 158 5.49 -20.64 10.90
C LEU A 158 5.06 -21.39 12.17
N ILE A 159 5.31 -20.79 13.34
CA ILE A 159 4.98 -21.37 14.65
C ILE A 159 3.46 -21.50 14.81
N ILE A 160 2.70 -20.46 14.47
CA ILE A 160 1.23 -20.50 14.56
C ILE A 160 0.66 -21.58 13.65
N GLY A 161 1.15 -21.66 12.42
CA GLY A 161 0.73 -22.70 11.48
C GLY A 161 1.04 -24.11 12.01
N ARG A 162 2.21 -24.31 12.65
CA ARG A 162 2.56 -25.61 13.27
C ARG A 162 1.65 -25.98 14.43
N ILE A 163 1.28 -25.02 15.27
CA ILE A 163 0.34 -25.23 16.38
C ILE A 163 -1.03 -25.66 15.83
N VAL A 164 -1.55 -24.97 14.81
CA VAL A 164 -2.83 -25.32 14.18
C VAL A 164 -2.75 -26.69 13.52
N GLY A 165 -1.64 -27.00 12.82
CA GLY A 165 -1.41 -28.31 12.21
C GLY A 165 -1.48 -29.44 13.24
N GLY A 166 -0.96 -29.21 14.46
CA GLY A 166 -1.07 -30.17 15.56
C GLY A 166 -2.49 -30.31 16.13
N TRP A 167 -3.30 -29.26 16.10
CA TRP A 167 -4.72 -29.34 16.54
C TRP A 167 -5.63 -30.02 15.52
N VAL A 168 -5.34 -29.85 14.23
CA VAL A 168 -6.15 -30.45 13.16
C VAL A 168 -5.77 -31.92 12.93
N ASP A 169 -4.68 -32.38 13.58
CA ASP A 169 -4.17 -33.75 13.50
C ASP A 169 -3.92 -34.21 12.05
N VAL A 170 -3.21 -33.37 11.32
CA VAL A 170 -2.70 -33.75 9.99
C VAL A 170 -1.53 -34.70 10.18
N GLY A 171 -1.56 -35.83 9.49
CA GLY A 171 -0.48 -36.84 9.57
C GLY A 171 0.90 -36.24 9.27
N ALA A 172 1.95 -36.97 9.66
CA ALA A 172 3.34 -36.55 9.56
C ALA A 172 3.74 -36.08 8.12
N GLU A 173 3.08 -36.58 7.09
CA GLU A 173 3.30 -36.23 5.68
C GLU A 173 2.86 -34.80 5.33
N SER A 174 1.98 -34.19 6.14
CA SER A 174 1.44 -32.85 5.92
C SER A 174 1.92 -31.82 6.95
N LEU A 175 2.93 -32.19 7.74
CA LEU A 175 3.40 -31.38 8.87
C LEU A 175 3.92 -29.99 8.46
N ALA A 176 4.48 -29.86 7.26
CA ALA A 176 5.00 -28.60 6.72
C ALA A 176 3.90 -27.71 6.12
N PHE A 177 2.69 -28.24 5.85
CA PHE A 177 1.65 -27.52 5.14
C PHE A 177 1.16 -26.27 5.87
N PHE A 178 0.66 -26.41 7.08
CA PHE A 178 0.14 -25.29 7.86
C PHE A 178 1.19 -24.26 8.29
N PRO A 179 2.43 -24.65 8.66
CA PRO A 179 3.52 -23.70 8.91
C PRO A 179 3.72 -22.70 7.77
N PHE A 180 3.82 -23.16 6.52
CA PHE A 180 4.03 -22.28 5.38
C PHE A 180 2.79 -21.43 5.03
N ILE A 181 1.58 -21.97 5.19
CA ILE A 181 0.35 -21.15 5.12
C ILE A 181 0.38 -20.06 6.19
N GLY A 182 0.84 -20.37 7.39
CA GLY A 182 1.02 -19.41 8.48
C GLY A 182 2.01 -18.30 8.14
N VAL A 183 3.13 -18.65 7.49
CA VAL A 183 4.09 -17.64 6.97
C VAL A 183 3.38 -16.66 6.04
N ALA A 184 2.64 -17.14 5.04
CA ALA A 184 1.89 -16.30 4.12
C ALA A 184 0.87 -15.41 4.86
N ALA A 185 0.07 -16.02 5.75
CA ALA A 185 -0.98 -15.32 6.49
C ALA A 185 -0.42 -14.24 7.42
N PHE A 186 0.69 -14.50 8.12
CA PHE A 186 1.28 -13.53 9.05
C PHE A 186 2.02 -12.39 8.33
N LEU A 187 2.75 -12.70 7.26
CA LEU A 187 3.39 -11.67 6.42
C LEU A 187 2.33 -10.76 5.80
N ALA A 188 1.27 -11.35 5.25
CA ALA A 188 0.16 -10.59 4.71
C ALA A 188 -0.50 -9.68 5.76
N ALA A 189 -0.76 -10.21 6.96
CA ALA A 189 -1.34 -9.47 8.08
C ALA A 189 -0.43 -8.32 8.54
N GLY A 190 0.88 -8.57 8.64
CA GLY A 190 1.86 -7.59 9.10
C GLY A 190 2.08 -6.45 8.11
N TYR A 191 2.25 -6.77 6.83
CA TYR A 191 2.59 -5.79 5.78
C TYR A 191 1.42 -5.36 4.92
N ARG A 192 0.24 -5.96 5.05
CA ARG A 192 -0.93 -5.72 4.19
C ARG A 192 -0.64 -5.95 2.70
N THR A 193 0.13 -6.97 2.41
CA THR A 193 0.54 -7.37 1.05
C THR A 193 0.10 -8.80 0.76
N PRO A 194 -1.22 -9.06 0.59
CA PRO A 194 -1.76 -10.41 0.52
C PRO A 194 -1.18 -11.26 -0.61
N LEU A 195 -1.17 -10.75 -1.83
CA LEU A 195 -0.67 -11.51 -2.99
C LEU A 195 0.83 -11.75 -2.91
N THR A 196 1.60 -10.75 -2.52
CA THR A 196 3.06 -10.87 -2.38
C THR A 196 3.44 -11.94 -1.36
N ALA A 197 2.73 -12.01 -0.23
CA ALA A 197 3.00 -12.99 0.81
C ALA A 197 2.73 -14.43 0.34
N VAL A 198 1.63 -14.66 -0.39
CA VAL A 198 1.32 -15.99 -0.94
C VAL A 198 2.32 -16.40 -2.00
N MET A 199 2.64 -15.48 -2.92
CA MET A 199 3.62 -15.75 -3.98
C MET A 199 5.02 -15.99 -3.42
N PHE A 200 5.42 -15.24 -2.38
CA PHE A 200 6.70 -15.47 -1.69
C PHE A 200 6.79 -16.90 -1.15
N VAL A 201 5.74 -17.41 -0.50
CA VAL A 201 5.75 -18.79 0.03
C VAL A 201 5.76 -19.80 -1.11
N ALA A 202 4.94 -19.62 -2.14
CA ALA A 202 4.88 -20.55 -3.27
C ALA A 202 6.24 -20.63 -4.01
N GLU A 203 6.90 -19.48 -4.20
CA GLU A 203 8.20 -19.39 -4.86
C GLU A 203 9.33 -19.96 -3.97
N SER A 204 9.37 -19.56 -2.68
CA SER A 204 10.44 -19.98 -1.77
C SER A 204 10.37 -21.45 -1.39
N THR A 205 9.22 -22.10 -1.53
CA THR A 205 9.04 -23.55 -1.29
C THR A 205 9.04 -24.37 -2.57
N GLY A 206 8.94 -23.71 -3.74
CA GLY A 206 8.79 -24.40 -5.03
C GLY A 206 7.46 -25.19 -5.17
N ALA A 207 6.48 -24.96 -4.29
CA ALA A 207 5.24 -25.72 -4.21
C ALA A 207 3.99 -24.87 -4.49
N PRO A 208 3.49 -24.83 -5.75
CA PRO A 208 2.28 -24.10 -6.11
C PRO A 208 1.02 -24.53 -5.35
N SER A 209 1.03 -25.74 -4.75
CA SER A 209 -0.07 -26.25 -3.94
C SER A 209 -0.40 -25.39 -2.71
N PHE A 210 0.53 -24.54 -2.26
CA PHE A 210 0.29 -23.59 -1.18
C PHE A 210 -0.56 -22.37 -1.59
N VAL A 211 -0.69 -22.07 -2.88
CA VAL A 211 -1.34 -20.84 -3.36
C VAL A 211 -2.78 -20.74 -2.89
N VAL A 212 -3.61 -21.75 -3.16
CA VAL A 212 -5.03 -21.68 -2.85
C VAL A 212 -5.31 -21.65 -1.35
N PRO A 213 -4.76 -22.57 -0.52
CA PRO A 213 -4.96 -22.50 0.93
C PRO A 213 -4.30 -21.27 1.55
N GLY A 214 -3.18 -20.82 1.01
CA GLY A 214 -2.54 -19.58 1.41
C GLY A 214 -3.43 -18.36 1.18
N LEU A 215 -4.09 -18.26 0.03
CA LEU A 215 -5.04 -17.19 -0.27
C LEU A 215 -6.22 -17.16 0.72
N ILE A 216 -6.75 -18.34 1.10
CA ILE A 216 -7.84 -18.43 2.08
C ILE A 216 -7.36 -17.91 3.45
N ALA A 217 -6.23 -18.42 3.94
CA ALA A 217 -5.69 -17.99 5.23
C ALA A 217 -5.35 -16.50 5.24
N VAL A 218 -4.78 -16.01 4.14
CA VAL A 218 -4.46 -14.59 3.96
C VAL A 218 -5.73 -13.74 3.95
N ALA A 219 -6.78 -14.13 3.21
CA ALA A 219 -8.03 -13.40 3.18
C ALA A 219 -8.65 -13.27 4.59
N VAL A 220 -8.69 -14.38 5.34
CA VAL A 220 -9.18 -14.38 6.73
C VAL A 220 -8.30 -13.48 7.61
N SER A 221 -6.98 -13.58 7.49
CA SER A 221 -6.06 -12.76 8.29
C SER A 221 -6.24 -11.25 8.02
N GLN A 222 -6.50 -10.86 6.76
CA GLN A 222 -6.78 -9.47 6.40
C GLN A 222 -8.08 -8.94 7.00
N VAL A 223 -9.13 -9.77 7.03
CA VAL A 223 -10.40 -9.41 7.68
C VAL A 223 -10.20 -9.18 9.18
N VAL A 224 -9.46 -10.07 9.85
CA VAL A 224 -9.19 -9.96 11.30
C VAL A 224 -8.28 -8.77 11.62
N VAL A 225 -7.24 -8.56 10.84
CA VAL A 225 -6.27 -7.49 11.08
C VAL A 225 -6.84 -6.10 10.82
N GLY A 226 -7.79 -5.98 9.90
CA GLY A 226 -8.42 -4.71 9.53
C GLY A 226 -7.38 -3.66 9.11
N ASN A 227 -7.36 -2.53 9.82
CA ASN A 227 -6.46 -1.41 9.53
C ASN A 227 -5.11 -1.47 10.27
N SER A 228 -4.83 -2.53 11.05
CA SER A 228 -3.57 -2.65 11.76
C SER A 228 -2.43 -3.03 10.81
N SER A 229 -1.25 -2.44 10.97
CA SER A 229 -0.03 -2.78 10.22
C SER A 229 1.20 -2.61 11.11
N VAL A 230 2.23 -3.42 10.85
CA VAL A 230 3.55 -3.33 11.47
C VAL A 230 4.36 -2.19 10.85
N SER A 231 4.09 -1.85 9.59
CA SER A 231 4.73 -0.75 8.89
C SER A 231 4.04 0.57 9.22
N GLY A 232 4.76 1.48 9.89
CA GLY A 232 4.25 2.82 10.23
C GLY A 232 4.02 3.73 9.02
N PHE A 233 4.53 3.36 7.85
CA PHE A 233 4.39 4.09 6.59
C PHE A 233 3.25 3.57 5.70
N GLN A 234 2.68 2.41 6.02
CA GLN A 234 1.47 1.97 5.34
C GLN A 234 0.29 2.76 5.89
N ARG A 235 -0.12 3.75 5.11
CA ARG A 235 -1.33 4.54 5.41
C ARG A 235 -2.54 3.62 5.41
N ASP A 236 -3.39 3.79 6.41
CA ASP A 236 -4.72 3.18 6.43
C ASP A 236 -5.44 3.60 5.16
N THR A 237 -5.64 2.66 4.24
CA THR A 237 -6.32 2.83 2.96
C THR A 237 -6.00 4.12 2.18
N ARG A 238 -5.41 3.99 1.02
CA ARG A 238 -5.26 5.09 0.05
C ARG A 238 -6.60 5.79 -0.27
N THR A 239 -7.71 5.12 -0.04
CA THR A 239 -9.07 5.59 -0.33
C THR A 239 -9.56 6.67 0.65
N GLY A 240 -9.29 6.60 1.94
CA GLY A 240 -9.88 7.55 2.90
C GLY A 240 -9.31 8.97 2.86
N HIS A 241 -8.04 9.16 2.46
CA HIS A 241 -7.44 10.50 2.37
C HIS A 241 -7.67 11.15 1.01
N LEU A 242 -7.58 10.39 -0.07
CA LEU A 242 -7.99 10.89 -1.38
C LEU A 242 -9.49 11.20 -1.39
N GLU A 243 -10.33 10.34 -0.82
CA GLU A 243 -11.76 10.63 -0.71
C GLU A 243 -12.07 11.91 0.07
N ARG A 244 -11.42 12.15 1.21
CA ARG A 244 -11.60 13.39 1.97
C ARG A 244 -11.11 14.63 1.21
N ARG A 245 -10.07 14.51 0.39
CA ARG A 245 -9.57 15.59 -0.46
C ARG A 245 -10.54 15.90 -1.60
N PHE A 246 -11.08 14.85 -2.19
CA PHE A 246 -12.11 15.00 -3.21
C PHE A 246 -13.45 15.47 -2.67
N LEU A 247 -13.70 15.36 -1.36
CA LEU A 247 -14.89 15.93 -0.68
C LEU A 247 -14.69 17.39 -0.26
N MET A 248 -13.53 17.99 -0.47
CA MET A 248 -13.36 19.43 -0.23
C MET A 248 -14.26 20.23 -1.18
N PRO A 249 -14.78 21.38 -0.73
CA PRO A 249 -15.57 22.24 -1.59
C PRO A 249 -14.72 22.77 -2.75
N VAL A 250 -15.32 23.00 -3.89
CA VAL A 250 -14.66 23.51 -5.11
C VAL A 250 -13.90 24.82 -4.85
N THR A 251 -14.35 25.60 -3.89
CA THR A 251 -13.69 26.84 -3.46
C THR A 251 -12.26 26.66 -2.97
N SER A 252 -11.88 25.45 -2.55
CA SER A 252 -10.51 25.15 -2.09
C SER A 252 -9.48 25.12 -3.22
N VAL A 253 -9.92 24.86 -4.45
CA VAL A 253 -9.09 24.75 -5.66
C VAL A 253 -9.42 25.82 -6.69
N MET A 254 -10.46 26.60 -6.45
CA MET A 254 -10.95 27.64 -7.36
C MET A 254 -9.98 28.82 -7.43
N GLN A 255 -9.66 29.21 -8.63
CA GLN A 255 -8.91 30.44 -8.92
C GLN A 255 -9.87 31.58 -9.22
N SER A 256 -9.66 32.74 -8.58
CA SER A 256 -10.45 33.95 -8.81
C SER A 256 -9.89 34.87 -9.90
N LYS A 257 -8.63 34.62 -10.31
CA LYS A 257 -7.97 35.36 -11.41
C LYS A 257 -8.01 34.50 -12.67
N PHE A 258 -8.82 34.87 -13.61
CA PHE A 258 -9.00 34.17 -14.89
C PHE A 258 -9.36 35.15 -15.99
N ASN A 259 -9.19 34.71 -17.22
CA ASN A 259 -9.51 35.52 -18.40
C ASN A 259 -10.84 35.08 -18.97
N LEU A 260 -11.60 36.05 -19.45
CA LEU A 260 -12.84 35.84 -20.16
C LEU A 260 -12.66 36.30 -21.61
N VAL A 261 -13.32 35.60 -22.51
CA VAL A 261 -13.39 35.91 -23.92
C VAL A 261 -14.81 36.26 -24.24
N GLY A 262 -15.00 37.30 -25.02
CA GLY A 262 -16.33 37.70 -25.49
C GLY A 262 -16.86 36.74 -26.57
N PRO A 263 -18.18 36.52 -26.66
CA PRO A 263 -18.78 35.68 -27.70
C PRO A 263 -18.56 36.22 -29.11
N ASP A 264 -18.45 37.54 -29.24
CA ASP A 264 -18.27 38.26 -30.51
C ASP A 264 -16.79 38.45 -30.91
N GLU A 265 -15.87 38.13 -30.02
CA GLU A 265 -14.43 38.15 -30.34
C GLU A 265 -14.11 37.14 -31.43
N SER A 266 -13.17 37.50 -32.33
CA SER A 266 -12.75 36.57 -33.37
C SER A 266 -11.87 35.44 -32.79
N VAL A 267 -11.92 34.27 -33.40
CA VAL A 267 -11.03 33.14 -33.04
C VAL A 267 -9.58 33.55 -33.12
N SER A 268 -9.19 34.41 -34.05
CA SER A 268 -7.86 34.98 -34.18
C SER A 268 -7.43 35.79 -32.93
N GLU A 269 -8.31 36.64 -32.39
CA GLU A 269 -8.08 37.43 -31.18
C GLU A 269 -7.96 36.51 -29.96
N PHE A 270 -8.77 35.49 -29.84
CA PHE A 270 -8.63 34.48 -28.79
C PHE A 270 -7.29 33.78 -28.86
N VAL A 271 -6.91 33.23 -30.00
CA VAL A 271 -5.70 32.43 -30.16
C VAL A 271 -4.44 33.28 -29.92
N TRP A 272 -4.33 34.43 -30.61
CA TRP A 272 -3.13 35.25 -30.56
C TRP A 272 -3.09 36.25 -29.40
N GLY A 273 -4.25 36.70 -28.92
CA GLY A 273 -4.37 37.67 -27.82
C GLY A 273 -4.45 37.05 -26.43
N VAL A 274 -5.04 35.88 -26.33
CA VAL A 274 -5.28 35.22 -25.02
C VAL A 274 -4.51 33.92 -24.88
N ALA A 275 -4.71 32.98 -25.79
CA ALA A 275 -4.24 31.61 -25.60
C ALA A 275 -2.70 31.51 -25.61
N PHE A 276 -2.04 31.97 -26.68
CA PHE A 276 -0.59 31.85 -26.81
C PHE A 276 0.21 32.74 -25.83
N PRO A 277 -0.11 34.05 -25.64
CA PRO A 277 0.66 34.88 -24.71
C PRO A 277 0.58 34.42 -23.27
N ARG A 278 -0.53 33.79 -22.86
CA ARG A 278 -0.78 33.36 -21.49
C ARG A 278 -0.63 31.87 -21.27
N LYS A 279 -0.31 31.11 -22.34
CA LYS A 279 -0.20 29.64 -22.30
C LYS A 279 -1.46 28.96 -21.75
N GLN A 280 -2.63 29.52 -22.06
CA GLN A 280 -3.94 29.02 -21.70
C GLN A 280 -4.68 28.57 -22.97
N PHE A 281 -4.70 27.28 -23.19
CA PHE A 281 -5.26 26.70 -24.42
C PHE A 281 -6.77 26.51 -24.37
N GLU A 282 -7.39 26.84 -23.24
CA GLU A 282 -8.83 26.87 -23.01
C GLU A 282 -9.21 28.20 -22.36
N ALA A 283 -10.33 28.78 -22.76
CA ALA A 283 -10.85 30.00 -22.17
C ALA A 283 -12.38 29.98 -22.02
N LEU A 284 -12.85 30.64 -20.95
CA LEU A 284 -14.26 30.77 -20.69
C LEU A 284 -14.87 31.88 -21.56
N VAL A 285 -15.95 31.56 -22.27
CA VAL A 285 -16.72 32.53 -23.03
C VAL A 285 -17.82 33.07 -22.15
N ALA A 286 -17.85 34.42 -21.99
CA ALA A 286 -18.81 35.09 -21.15
C ALA A 286 -19.58 36.16 -21.93
N GLY A 287 -20.89 36.23 -21.74
CA GLY A 287 -21.73 37.31 -22.20
C GLY A 287 -21.70 38.54 -21.27
N GLU A 288 -22.73 39.40 -21.44
CA GLU A 288 -22.94 40.53 -20.56
C GLU A 288 -23.05 40.07 -19.10
N ASP A 289 -22.57 40.89 -18.16
CA ASP A 289 -22.55 40.60 -16.73
C ASP A 289 -21.78 39.32 -16.33
N ARG A 290 -20.81 38.89 -17.11
CA ARG A 290 -20.04 37.64 -16.91
C ARG A 290 -20.89 36.36 -16.89
N LYS A 291 -22.02 36.34 -17.55
CA LYS A 291 -22.87 35.17 -17.68
C LYS A 291 -22.13 34.11 -18.49
N PHE A 292 -22.02 32.90 -17.97
CA PHE A 292 -21.37 31.78 -18.64
C PHE A 292 -22.12 31.39 -19.92
N LEU A 293 -21.41 31.30 -21.04
CA LEU A 293 -21.95 30.90 -22.34
C LEU A 293 -21.34 29.59 -22.87
N GLY A 294 -20.08 29.33 -22.56
CA GLY A 294 -19.38 28.14 -23.02
C GLY A 294 -17.86 28.21 -22.79
N ILE A 295 -17.17 27.25 -23.33
CA ILE A 295 -15.69 27.16 -23.31
C ILE A 295 -15.19 27.06 -24.75
N ILE A 296 -14.15 27.82 -25.09
CA ILE A 296 -13.43 27.71 -26.36
C ILE A 296 -12.06 27.11 -26.16
N ARG A 297 -11.66 26.18 -27.03
CA ARG A 297 -10.34 25.52 -26.99
C ARG A 297 -9.55 25.86 -28.25
N VAL A 298 -8.22 25.98 -28.09
CA VAL A 298 -7.30 26.12 -29.24
C VAL A 298 -7.33 24.88 -30.14
N ALA A 299 -7.58 23.70 -29.55
CA ALA A 299 -7.74 22.46 -30.31
C ALA A 299 -8.86 22.58 -31.34
N ASP A 300 -10.03 23.08 -30.95
CA ASP A 300 -11.19 23.26 -31.85
C ASP A 300 -10.90 24.30 -32.94
N ALA A 301 -10.17 25.34 -32.59
CA ALA A 301 -9.71 26.33 -33.56
C ALA A 301 -8.73 25.70 -34.59
N GLY A 302 -7.93 24.70 -34.17
CA GLY A 302 -7.00 23.97 -35.03
C GLY A 302 -7.67 23.13 -36.11
N GLU A 303 -8.94 22.77 -35.95
CA GLU A 303 -9.73 22.03 -36.93
C GLU A 303 -10.28 22.92 -38.06
N VAL A 304 -10.19 24.26 -37.90
CA VAL A 304 -10.65 25.23 -38.87
C VAL A 304 -9.48 25.89 -39.59
N ASP A 305 -9.66 26.13 -40.93
CA ASP A 305 -8.64 26.82 -41.72
C ASP A 305 -8.29 28.19 -41.12
N ARG A 306 -7.00 28.47 -40.96
CA ARG A 306 -6.49 29.71 -40.33
C ARG A 306 -6.96 30.99 -41.02
N GLU A 307 -7.24 30.94 -42.32
CA GLU A 307 -7.76 32.09 -43.09
C GLU A 307 -9.15 32.52 -42.61
N LYS A 308 -9.93 31.60 -42.00
CA LYS A 308 -11.27 31.86 -41.49
C LYS A 308 -11.26 32.38 -40.04
N TRP A 309 -10.15 32.28 -39.30
CA TRP A 309 -10.08 32.66 -37.89
C TRP A 309 -10.47 34.14 -37.61
N SER A 310 -10.17 35.03 -38.56
CA SER A 310 -10.50 36.47 -38.43
C SER A 310 -11.99 36.77 -38.64
N SER A 311 -12.69 35.90 -39.35
CA SER A 311 -14.11 36.04 -39.64
C SER A 311 -15.03 35.22 -38.74
N LEU A 312 -14.45 34.19 -38.08
CA LEU A 312 -15.21 33.28 -37.22
C LEU A 312 -15.21 33.83 -35.76
N ARG A 313 -16.37 33.80 -35.12
CA ARG A 313 -16.55 34.26 -33.74
C ARG A 313 -16.34 33.14 -32.75
N CYS A 314 -15.95 33.46 -31.55
CA CYS A 314 -15.79 32.50 -30.47
C CYS A 314 -17.12 31.77 -30.15
N ALA A 315 -18.26 32.46 -30.31
CA ALA A 315 -19.58 31.87 -30.15
C ALA A 315 -19.91 30.74 -31.13
N ASP A 316 -19.22 30.67 -32.29
CA ASP A 316 -19.44 29.66 -33.32
C ASP A 316 -18.71 28.35 -33.02
N LEU A 317 -17.55 28.40 -32.27
CA LEU A 317 -16.72 27.26 -31.97
C LEU A 317 -16.77 26.83 -30.48
N MET A 318 -17.36 27.65 -29.60
CA MET A 318 -17.42 27.29 -28.19
C MET A 318 -18.29 26.07 -27.91
N ILE A 319 -17.91 25.29 -26.94
CA ILE A 319 -18.71 24.20 -26.38
C ILE A 319 -19.79 24.82 -25.51
N LYS A 320 -21.07 24.68 -25.90
CA LYS A 320 -22.22 25.28 -25.23
C LYS A 320 -22.89 24.37 -24.22
N ASP A 321 -22.90 23.06 -24.48
CA ASP A 321 -23.59 22.06 -23.67
C ASP A 321 -22.73 21.61 -22.51
N LEU A 322 -22.41 22.55 -21.60
CA LEU A 322 -21.61 22.28 -20.40
C LEU A 322 -22.37 22.79 -19.17
N GLU A 323 -22.63 21.92 -18.20
CA GLU A 323 -23.16 22.33 -16.90
C GLU A 323 -22.01 22.90 -16.04
N PRO A 324 -22.00 24.23 -15.75
CA PRO A 324 -20.93 24.80 -14.95
C PRO A 324 -21.01 24.34 -13.49
N ALA A 325 -19.85 24.21 -12.83
CA ALA A 325 -19.78 23.85 -11.42
C ALA A 325 -20.39 24.97 -10.55
N ARG A 326 -21.07 24.57 -9.48
CA ARG A 326 -21.64 25.48 -8.46
C ARG A 326 -20.73 25.51 -7.23
N LEU A 327 -20.84 26.52 -6.40
CA LEU A 327 -20.10 26.63 -5.13
C LEU A 327 -20.33 25.43 -4.18
N SER A 328 -21.47 24.77 -4.32
CA SER A 328 -21.80 23.56 -3.54
C SER A 328 -21.09 22.29 -3.99
N TRP A 329 -20.48 22.32 -5.18
CA TRP A 329 -19.76 21.17 -5.70
C TRP A 329 -18.48 20.88 -4.91
N THR A 330 -18.15 19.62 -4.85
CA THR A 330 -16.89 19.13 -4.30
C THR A 330 -15.82 19.03 -5.40
N VAL A 331 -14.56 18.93 -5.00
CA VAL A 331 -13.44 18.68 -5.93
C VAL A 331 -13.68 17.38 -6.72
N ARG A 332 -14.34 16.38 -6.14
CA ARG A 332 -14.70 15.13 -6.85
C ARG A 332 -15.65 15.39 -8.01
N GLU A 333 -16.70 16.16 -7.75
CA GLU A 333 -17.72 16.44 -8.77
C GLU A 333 -17.13 17.23 -9.93
N VAL A 334 -16.28 18.23 -9.64
CA VAL A 334 -15.63 19.00 -10.70
C VAL A 334 -14.58 18.16 -11.45
N SER A 335 -13.80 17.33 -10.77
CA SER A 335 -12.84 16.45 -11.45
C SER A 335 -13.53 15.41 -12.35
N ALA A 336 -14.65 14.84 -11.91
CA ALA A 336 -15.44 13.91 -12.72
C ALA A 336 -16.04 14.59 -13.95
N ALA A 337 -16.49 15.84 -13.79
CA ALA A 337 -17.02 16.63 -14.91
C ALA A 337 -15.93 17.01 -15.93
N MET A 338 -14.72 17.36 -15.44
CA MET A 338 -13.56 17.62 -16.30
C MET A 338 -13.16 16.38 -17.11
N GLU A 339 -13.11 15.20 -16.46
CA GLU A 339 -12.80 13.94 -17.13
C GLU A 339 -13.85 13.54 -18.18
N GLN A 340 -15.14 13.75 -17.88
CA GLN A 340 -16.23 13.44 -18.82
C GLN A 340 -16.26 14.35 -20.05
N THR A 341 -15.81 15.58 -19.88
CA THR A 341 -15.84 16.60 -20.95
C THR A 341 -14.50 16.78 -21.65
N ASP A 342 -13.46 16.08 -21.20
CA ASP A 342 -12.08 16.19 -21.70
C ASP A 342 -11.59 17.66 -21.68
N LEU A 343 -11.81 18.34 -20.53
CA LEU A 343 -11.44 19.74 -20.32
C LEU A 343 -10.41 19.84 -19.18
N ASP A 344 -9.34 20.60 -19.42
CA ASP A 344 -8.33 20.93 -18.41
C ASP A 344 -8.78 22.07 -17.49
N THR A 345 -9.84 22.78 -17.89
CA THR A 345 -10.34 23.98 -17.24
C THR A 345 -11.86 23.92 -17.05
N TYR A 346 -12.36 24.20 -15.86
CA TYR A 346 -13.79 24.11 -15.56
C TYR A 346 -14.34 25.37 -14.91
N PRO A 347 -15.47 25.93 -15.39
CA PRO A 347 -16.08 27.15 -14.86
C PRO A 347 -16.80 26.90 -13.55
N VAL A 348 -16.70 27.87 -12.63
CA VAL A 348 -17.50 27.92 -11.41
C VAL A 348 -18.40 29.14 -11.46
N VAL A 349 -19.69 28.92 -11.26
CA VAL A 349 -20.70 30.00 -11.34
C VAL A 349 -21.46 30.20 -10.03
N ASP A 350 -22.01 31.40 -9.87
CA ASP A 350 -22.94 31.72 -8.81
C ASP A 350 -24.37 31.22 -9.12
N THR A 351 -25.33 31.48 -8.24
CA THR A 351 -26.75 31.13 -8.40
C THR A 351 -27.43 31.84 -9.58
N GLY A 352 -26.83 32.92 -10.09
CA GLY A 352 -27.29 33.66 -11.26
C GLY A 352 -26.65 33.20 -12.57
N GLY A 353 -25.77 32.22 -12.55
CA GLY A 353 -25.02 31.73 -13.72
C GLY A 353 -23.85 32.63 -14.13
N ARG A 354 -23.37 33.54 -13.24
CA ARG A 354 -22.23 34.40 -13.49
C ARG A 354 -20.97 33.68 -13.08
N ILE A 355 -19.93 33.77 -13.89
CA ILE A 355 -18.59 33.15 -13.62
C ILE A 355 -17.95 33.87 -12.44
N ILE A 356 -17.67 33.13 -11.38
CA ILE A 356 -17.01 33.61 -10.15
C ILE A 356 -15.64 33.02 -9.96
N GLY A 357 -15.33 31.93 -10.66
CA GLY A 357 -14.03 31.26 -10.58
C GLY A 357 -13.81 30.26 -11.68
N LEU A 358 -12.60 29.73 -11.67
CA LEU A 358 -12.11 28.73 -12.59
C LEU A 358 -11.37 27.65 -11.80
N VAL A 359 -11.58 26.39 -12.14
CA VAL A 359 -10.78 25.27 -11.65
C VAL A 359 -9.94 24.74 -12.81
N THR A 360 -8.67 24.50 -12.56
CA THR A 360 -7.76 23.84 -13.51
C THR A 360 -7.27 22.53 -12.91
N GLU A 361 -6.93 21.56 -13.77
CA GLU A 361 -6.32 20.30 -13.33
C GLU A 361 -5.09 20.55 -12.46
N GLN A 362 -4.22 21.48 -12.88
CA GLN A 362 -3.03 21.87 -12.13
C GLN A 362 -3.34 22.43 -10.74
N ALA A 363 -4.44 23.18 -10.57
CA ALA A 363 -4.83 23.70 -9.26
C ALA A 363 -5.28 22.58 -8.32
N ILE A 364 -5.95 21.55 -8.84
CA ILE A 364 -6.31 20.36 -8.06
C ILE A 364 -5.06 19.61 -7.62
N VAL A 365 -4.11 19.38 -8.53
CA VAL A 365 -2.84 18.70 -8.24
C VAL A 365 -2.03 19.46 -7.19
N ASN A 366 -1.87 20.77 -7.35
CA ASN A 366 -1.10 21.61 -6.43
C ASN A 366 -1.67 21.60 -5.00
N VAL A 367 -3.01 21.66 -4.85
CA VAL A 367 -3.64 21.59 -3.52
C VAL A 367 -3.46 20.21 -2.90
N VAL A 368 -3.51 19.16 -3.70
CA VAL A 368 -3.26 17.79 -3.24
C VAL A 368 -1.80 17.64 -2.77
N GLU A 369 -0.83 18.16 -3.49
CA GLU A 369 0.59 18.14 -3.12
C GLU A 369 0.88 18.96 -1.86
N LEU A 370 0.37 20.20 -1.78
CA LEU A 370 0.54 21.06 -0.61
C LEU A 370 0.00 20.41 0.67
N LEU A 371 -1.12 19.69 0.58
CA LEU A 371 -1.68 18.96 1.71
C LEU A 371 -0.86 17.72 2.09
N ASP A 372 -0.04 17.19 1.18
CA ASP A 372 0.91 16.11 1.48
C ASP A 372 2.15 16.64 2.20
N GLU A 373 2.69 17.78 1.79
CA GLU A 373 3.87 18.40 2.38
C GLU A 373 3.63 18.93 3.80
N THR A 374 2.47 19.55 4.05
CA THR A 374 2.12 20.11 5.38
C THR A 374 1.92 19.09 6.48
N ARG A 375 1.87 17.80 6.17
CA ARG A 375 1.73 16.69 7.14
C ARG A 375 3.00 15.86 7.31
N GLY A 376 4.06 16.16 6.58
CA GLY A 376 5.38 15.52 6.70
C GLY A 376 6.28 16.11 7.78
N ASN A 377 5.84 17.17 8.47
CA ASN A 377 6.55 17.79 9.60
C ASN A 377 5.94 17.41 10.93
#